data_a958349ce233f5b60eded092e471957f
#
_entry.id   a958349ce233f5b60eded092e471957f
#
_cell.length_a   1.000
_cell.length_b   1.000
_cell.length_c   1.000
_cell.angle_alpha   90.00
_cell.angle_beta   90.00
_cell.angle_gamma   90.00
#
_symmetry.space_group_name_H-M   'P 1'
#
loop_
_entity.id
_entity.type
_entity.pdbx_description
1 polymer ?
#
loop_
_entity_poly.entity_id
_entity_poly.type
_entity_poly.pdbx_seq_one_letter_code
_entity_poly.pdbx_strand_id
1 'polypeptide(L)'
;LMGNWMHGSQAANSASGEGLGDDNMGMFNMPMTSGGLGDPGDTLGGINGWLVSSSAPDSAVELIMHYVSLDMQKENASLGAYIPIVKGADVALSNPFLQQVAKNIANSEYHQIFYDQFLGADIGRVVNDVSTDLAAGIITPEEATQAVQEAWEFNQ
;
A
#
# COMPACT_ATOMS: atom_id res chain seq x y z
N LEU A 1 -8.94 4.42 -8.15
CA LEU A 1 -8.83 4.16 -6.93
C LEU A 1 -7.78 3.17 -6.48
N MET A 2 -7.82 2.37 -5.52
CA MET A 2 -6.70 2.07 -4.64
C MET A 2 -6.29 0.59 -4.67
N GLY A 3 -5.80 0.08 -5.78
CA GLY A 3 -5.07 -1.18 -5.85
C GLY A 3 -5.66 -2.33 -5.02
N ASN A 4 -4.82 -3.00 -4.28
CA ASN A 4 -5.20 -4.15 -3.47
C ASN A 4 -6.15 -3.85 -2.28
N TRP A 5 -6.23 -2.61 -1.80
CA TRP A 5 -7.19 -2.23 -0.77
C TRP A 5 -8.63 -2.37 -1.26
N MET A 6 -8.91 -1.86 -2.44
CA MET A 6 -10.24 -2.00 -3.06
C MET A 6 -10.56 -3.46 -3.33
N HIS A 7 -9.56 -4.23 -3.80
CA HIS A 7 -9.74 -5.66 -4.01
C HIS A 7 -10.06 -6.40 -2.70
N GLY A 8 -9.33 -6.11 -1.61
CA GLY A 8 -9.58 -6.73 -0.31
C GLY A 8 -10.98 -6.43 0.23
N SER A 9 -11.41 -5.18 0.18
CA SER A 9 -12.77 -4.78 0.55
C SER A 9 -13.83 -5.44 -0.33
N GLN A 10 -13.57 -5.53 -1.63
CA GLN A 10 -14.47 -6.16 -2.58
C GLN A 10 -14.58 -7.67 -2.35
N ALA A 11 -13.50 -8.35 -2.05
CA ALA A 11 -13.52 -9.78 -1.73
C ALA A 11 -14.32 -10.06 -0.45
N ALA A 12 -14.19 -9.23 0.60
CA ALA A 12 -14.98 -9.33 1.81
C ALA A 12 -16.47 -9.11 1.55
N ASN A 13 -16.82 -8.10 0.76
CA ASN A 13 -18.20 -7.81 0.39
C ASN A 13 -18.80 -8.92 -0.50
N SER A 14 -18.02 -9.48 -1.41
CA SER A 14 -18.45 -10.62 -2.24
C SER A 14 -18.76 -11.86 -1.41
N ALA A 15 -17.98 -12.12 -0.35
CA ALA A 15 -18.23 -13.22 0.58
C ALA A 15 -19.55 -13.05 1.36
N SER A 16 -19.99 -11.81 1.60
CA SER A 16 -21.30 -11.50 2.19
C SER A 16 -22.43 -11.39 1.17
N GLY A 17 -22.14 -11.52 -0.13
CA GLY A 17 -23.10 -11.39 -1.22
C GLY A 17 -23.39 -9.94 -1.66
N GLU A 18 -22.62 -8.97 -1.17
CA GLU A 18 -22.86 -7.53 -1.41
C GLU A 18 -21.84 -6.89 -2.36
N GLY A 19 -20.85 -7.61 -2.83
CA GLY A 19 -19.77 -7.06 -3.65
C GLY A 19 -20.04 -7.07 -5.16
N LEU A 20 -19.19 -6.40 -5.92
CA LEU A 20 -19.26 -6.35 -7.40
C LEU A 20 -18.87 -7.69 -8.05
N GLY A 21 -18.12 -8.53 -7.36
CA GLY A 21 -17.50 -9.73 -7.93
C GLY A 21 -16.27 -9.40 -8.78
N ASP A 22 -15.34 -10.33 -8.84
CA ASP A 22 -14.06 -10.13 -9.55
C ASP A 22 -14.26 -9.92 -11.07
N ASP A 23 -15.27 -10.52 -11.66
CA ASP A 23 -15.61 -10.38 -13.09
C ASP A 23 -16.05 -8.96 -13.47
N ASN A 24 -16.47 -8.16 -12.50
CA ASN A 24 -16.91 -6.78 -12.69
C ASN A 24 -15.87 -5.74 -12.24
N MET A 25 -14.65 -6.20 -11.93
CA MET A 25 -13.54 -5.34 -11.53
C MET A 25 -12.45 -5.36 -12.59
N GLY A 26 -11.77 -4.22 -12.73
CA GLY A 26 -10.59 -4.07 -13.55
C GLY A 26 -9.50 -3.31 -12.81
N MET A 27 -8.26 -3.54 -13.20
CA MET A 27 -7.10 -2.85 -12.65
C MET A 27 -6.21 -2.36 -13.78
N PHE A 28 -5.70 -1.15 -13.62
CA PHE A 28 -4.70 -0.56 -14.52
C PHE A 28 -3.73 0.30 -13.70
N ASN A 29 -2.51 0.46 -14.20
CA ASN A 29 -1.55 1.36 -13.58
C ASN A 29 -1.98 2.81 -13.73
N MET A 30 -1.60 3.67 -12.77
CA MET A 30 -1.85 5.10 -12.89
C MET A 30 -1.29 5.61 -14.21
N PRO A 31 -2.10 6.30 -15.04
CA PRO A 31 -1.61 6.87 -16.28
C PRO A 31 -0.64 8.02 -15.99
N MET A 32 0.34 8.17 -16.86
CA MET A 32 1.27 9.29 -16.81
C MET A 32 0.55 10.62 -17.00
N THR A 33 0.85 11.58 -16.13
CA THR A 33 0.43 12.97 -16.32
C THR A 33 1.28 13.62 -17.41
N SER A 34 0.65 14.33 -18.35
CA SER A 34 1.37 15.08 -19.37
C SER A 34 2.34 16.10 -18.75
N GLY A 35 3.61 16.01 -19.07
CA GLY A 35 4.68 16.83 -18.48
C GLY A 35 5.13 16.37 -17.08
N GLY A 36 4.64 15.25 -16.57
CA GLY A 36 5.13 14.62 -15.33
C GLY A 36 6.54 14.08 -15.48
N LEU A 37 7.27 14.07 -14.35
CA LEU A 37 8.68 13.62 -14.28
C LEU A 37 8.82 12.17 -13.76
N GLY A 38 7.72 11.53 -13.31
CA GLY A 38 7.74 10.17 -12.80
C GLY A 38 7.92 9.13 -13.90
N ASP A 39 8.32 7.93 -13.53
CA ASP A 39 8.37 6.77 -14.42
C ASP A 39 7.05 5.99 -14.36
N PRO A 40 6.49 5.51 -15.49
CA PRO A 40 5.26 4.70 -15.48
C PRO A 40 5.41 3.37 -14.76
N GLY A 41 6.64 2.92 -14.49
CA GLY A 41 6.94 1.74 -13.70
C GLY A 41 7.05 1.99 -12.20
N ASP A 42 7.04 3.25 -11.75
CA ASP A 42 7.08 3.58 -10.33
C ASP A 42 5.84 3.06 -9.61
N THR A 43 6.02 2.63 -8.37
CA THR A 43 4.94 2.12 -7.53
C THR A 43 4.78 2.92 -6.25
N LEU A 44 3.57 2.93 -5.72
CA LEU A 44 3.22 3.57 -4.45
C LEU A 44 2.57 2.55 -3.52
N GLY A 45 2.94 2.54 -2.25
CA GLY A 45 2.29 1.68 -1.27
C GLY A 45 2.85 1.83 0.14
N GLY A 46 2.22 1.11 1.09
CA GLY A 46 2.70 1.01 2.46
C GLY A 46 3.68 -0.15 2.64
N ILE A 47 4.49 -0.04 3.66
CA ILE A 47 5.40 -1.10 4.11
C ILE A 47 5.10 -1.38 5.58
N ASN A 48 4.91 -2.65 5.93
CA ASN A 48 4.85 -3.09 7.31
C ASN A 48 6.13 -3.84 7.68
N GLY A 49 6.64 -3.60 8.88
CA GLY A 49 7.85 -4.22 9.36
C GLY A 49 7.71 -4.76 10.78
N TRP A 50 8.59 -5.67 11.14
CA TRP A 50 8.72 -6.21 12.48
C TRP A 50 9.91 -5.57 13.19
N LEU A 51 9.71 -5.19 14.44
CA LEU A 51 10.76 -4.67 15.31
C LEU A 51 10.98 -5.63 16.48
N VAL A 52 12.21 -5.94 16.77
CA VAL A 52 12.60 -6.77 17.92
C VAL A 52 13.11 -5.86 19.02
N SER A 53 12.49 -5.92 20.20
CA SER A 53 13.00 -5.22 21.39
C SER A 53 14.37 -5.74 21.79
N SER A 54 15.24 -4.88 22.30
CA SER A 54 16.55 -5.28 22.82
C SER A 54 16.48 -6.24 24.01
N SER A 55 15.33 -6.32 24.67
CA SER A 55 15.05 -7.26 25.77
C SER A 55 14.26 -8.50 25.35
N ALA A 56 13.97 -8.65 24.06
CA ALA A 56 13.23 -9.81 23.56
C ALA A 56 14.10 -11.08 23.63
N PRO A 57 13.51 -12.26 23.90
CA PRO A 57 14.23 -13.52 23.82
C PRO A 57 14.59 -13.87 22.36
N ASP A 58 15.59 -14.71 22.15
CA ASP A 58 16.03 -15.16 20.83
C ASP A 58 14.88 -15.80 20.01
N SER A 59 13.94 -16.44 20.68
CA SER A 59 12.72 -17.00 20.03
C SER A 59 11.88 -15.96 19.30
N ALA A 60 11.98 -14.67 19.63
CA ALA A 60 11.31 -13.62 18.88
C ALA A 60 11.91 -13.47 17.45
N VAL A 61 13.22 -13.62 17.34
CA VAL A 61 13.90 -13.62 16.04
C VAL A 61 13.55 -14.88 15.27
N GLU A 62 13.53 -16.05 15.94
CA GLU A 62 13.12 -17.32 15.31
C GLU A 62 11.69 -17.26 14.76
N LEU A 63 10.75 -16.61 15.48
CA LEU A 63 9.39 -16.39 15.01
C LEU A 63 9.36 -15.54 13.74
N ILE A 64 10.12 -14.45 13.71
CA ILE A 64 10.17 -13.59 12.50
C ILE A 64 10.79 -14.36 11.34
N MET A 65 11.89 -15.09 11.58
CA MET A 65 12.51 -15.93 10.54
C MET A 65 11.58 -17.00 9.99
N HIS A 66 10.75 -17.59 10.85
CA HIS A 66 9.69 -18.50 10.41
C HIS A 66 8.64 -17.78 9.57
N TYR A 67 8.17 -16.61 10.03
CA TYR A 67 7.16 -15.81 9.32
C TYR A 67 7.63 -15.36 7.92
N VAL A 68 8.90 -15.01 7.77
CA VAL A 68 9.48 -14.63 6.47
C VAL A 68 10.09 -15.81 5.71
N SER A 69 9.86 -17.04 6.14
CA SER A 69 10.27 -18.22 5.38
C SER A 69 9.49 -18.33 4.07
N LEU A 70 10.10 -18.92 3.06
CA LEU A 70 9.45 -19.09 1.74
C LEU A 70 8.13 -19.85 1.82
N ASP A 71 8.08 -20.91 2.63
CA ASP A 71 6.88 -21.75 2.77
C ASP A 71 5.75 -20.98 3.44
N MET A 72 6.04 -20.25 4.53
CA MET A 72 5.05 -19.45 5.23
C MET A 72 4.55 -18.29 4.36
N GLN A 73 5.43 -17.66 3.60
CA GLN A 73 5.08 -16.58 2.67
C GLN A 73 4.21 -17.11 1.50
N LYS A 74 4.46 -18.32 1.02
CA LYS A 74 3.61 -18.97 0.02
C LYS A 74 2.22 -19.32 0.57
N GLU A 75 2.15 -19.83 1.79
CA GLU A 75 0.89 -20.13 2.45
C GLU A 75 0.03 -18.85 2.58
N ASN A 76 0.59 -17.79 3.13
CA ASN A 76 -0.11 -16.51 3.26
C ASN A 76 -0.48 -15.88 1.90
N ALA A 77 0.37 -15.98 0.89
CA ALA A 77 0.07 -15.53 -0.46
C ALA A 77 -1.12 -16.31 -1.06
N SER A 78 -1.21 -17.62 -0.84
CA SER A 78 -2.32 -18.45 -1.32
C SER A 78 -3.67 -18.07 -0.72
N LEU A 79 -3.66 -17.53 0.52
CA LEU A 79 -4.83 -17.00 1.21
C LEU A 79 -5.21 -15.58 0.74
N GLY A 80 -4.38 -14.92 -0.05
CA GLY A 80 -4.61 -13.55 -0.50
C GLY A 80 -4.46 -12.50 0.62
N ALA A 81 -3.75 -12.84 1.70
CA ALA A 81 -3.62 -11.99 2.88
C ALA A 81 -2.79 -10.72 2.60
N TYR A 82 -1.76 -10.84 1.78
CA TYR A 82 -0.86 -9.72 1.39
C TYR A 82 0.02 -10.11 0.19
N ILE A 83 0.70 -9.12 -0.37
CA ILE A 83 1.74 -9.35 -1.38
C ILE A 83 2.99 -9.89 -0.65
N PRO A 84 3.47 -11.10 -0.99
CA PRO A 84 4.62 -11.68 -0.30
C PRO A 84 5.91 -10.91 -0.62
N ILE A 85 6.78 -10.77 0.37
CA ILE A 85 8.06 -10.07 0.25
C ILE A 85 9.22 -11.00 -0.14
N VAL A 86 9.03 -12.30 0.03
CA VAL A 86 10.08 -13.30 -0.26
C VAL A 86 10.01 -13.69 -1.72
N LYS A 87 11.13 -13.53 -2.42
CA LYS A 87 11.25 -13.84 -3.84
C LYS A 87 10.88 -15.31 -4.11
N GLY A 88 9.97 -15.51 -5.06
CA GLY A 88 9.44 -16.83 -5.41
C GLY A 88 8.22 -17.27 -4.59
N ALA A 89 7.72 -16.46 -3.65
CA ALA A 89 6.47 -16.72 -2.97
C ALA A 89 5.24 -16.19 -3.76
N ASP A 90 5.45 -15.24 -4.63
CA ASP A 90 4.46 -14.63 -5.52
C ASP A 90 3.75 -15.65 -6.43
N VAL A 91 4.41 -16.77 -6.75
CA VAL A 91 3.81 -17.86 -7.54
C VAL A 91 2.60 -18.52 -6.85
N ALA A 92 2.44 -18.32 -5.54
CA ALA A 92 1.31 -18.85 -4.77
C ALA A 92 0.08 -17.92 -4.76
N LEU A 93 0.21 -16.70 -5.27
CA LEU A 93 -0.92 -15.79 -5.43
C LEU A 93 -1.92 -16.38 -6.44
N SER A 94 -3.15 -16.59 -6.01
CA SER A 94 -4.24 -17.12 -6.86
C SER A 94 -5.01 -16.02 -7.58
N ASN A 95 -5.08 -14.83 -6.97
CA ASN A 95 -5.84 -13.72 -7.51
C ASN A 95 -5.06 -12.96 -8.59
N PRO A 96 -5.61 -12.78 -9.82
CA PRO A 96 -4.91 -12.14 -10.93
C PRO A 96 -4.56 -10.67 -10.67
N PHE A 97 -5.35 -9.94 -9.89
CA PHE A 97 -5.04 -8.55 -9.53
C PHE A 97 -3.83 -8.48 -8.60
N LEU A 98 -3.76 -9.36 -7.58
CA LEU A 98 -2.61 -9.44 -6.68
C LEU A 98 -1.34 -9.89 -7.42
N GLN A 99 -1.46 -10.82 -8.38
CA GLN A 99 -0.35 -11.20 -9.24
C GLN A 99 0.17 -10.01 -10.07
N GLN A 100 -0.73 -9.20 -10.61
CA GLN A 100 -0.34 -8.00 -11.37
C GLN A 100 0.35 -6.97 -10.48
N VAL A 101 -0.16 -6.73 -9.27
CA VAL A 101 0.47 -5.82 -8.28
C VAL A 101 1.86 -6.32 -7.89
N ALA A 102 1.98 -7.61 -7.55
CA ALA A 102 3.27 -8.22 -7.20
C ALA A 102 4.30 -8.08 -8.33
N LYS A 103 3.88 -8.30 -9.58
CA LYS A 103 4.73 -8.13 -10.76
C LYS A 103 5.15 -6.68 -10.96
N ASN A 104 4.24 -5.73 -10.78
CA ASN A 104 4.54 -4.30 -10.90
C ASN A 104 5.58 -3.88 -9.86
N ILE A 105 5.38 -4.28 -8.58
CA ILE A 105 6.34 -3.99 -7.50
C ILE A 105 7.71 -4.63 -7.79
N ALA A 106 7.74 -5.88 -8.24
CA ALA A 106 8.99 -6.59 -8.53
C ALA A 106 9.80 -5.97 -9.69
N ASN A 107 9.14 -5.28 -10.62
CA ASN A 107 9.77 -4.62 -11.76
C ASN A 107 9.97 -3.11 -11.56
N SER A 108 9.48 -2.54 -10.46
CA SER A 108 9.63 -1.13 -10.15
C SER A 108 11.07 -0.80 -9.75
N GLU A 109 11.61 0.26 -10.30
CA GLU A 109 12.91 0.81 -9.88
C GLU A 109 12.78 1.72 -8.66
N TYR A 110 11.60 2.30 -8.46
CA TYR A 110 11.32 3.16 -7.32
C TYR A 110 9.96 2.83 -6.71
N HIS A 111 9.93 2.71 -5.38
CA HIS A 111 8.72 2.50 -4.58
C HIS A 111 8.57 3.62 -3.57
N GLN A 112 7.55 4.45 -3.75
CA GLN A 112 7.22 5.54 -2.84
C GLN A 112 6.29 5.03 -1.73
N ILE A 113 6.67 5.23 -0.48
CA ILE A 113 5.73 5.05 0.64
C ILE A 113 4.73 6.21 0.68
N PHE A 114 3.57 5.98 1.27
CA PHE A 114 2.52 7.00 1.37
C PHE A 114 3.04 8.29 2.02
N TYR A 115 2.56 9.44 1.57
CA TYR A 115 3.05 10.74 2.04
C TYR A 115 2.78 11.01 3.52
N ASP A 116 1.70 10.48 4.06
CA ASP A 116 1.42 10.53 5.50
C ASP A 116 2.47 9.79 6.35
N GLN A 117 3.20 8.87 5.76
CA GLN A 117 4.34 8.18 6.38
C GLN A 117 5.68 8.81 6.01
N PHE A 118 5.85 9.14 4.73
CA PHE A 118 7.13 9.65 4.20
C PHE A 118 7.51 11.03 4.74
N LEU A 119 6.54 11.93 4.89
CA LEU A 119 6.76 13.29 5.34
C LEU A 119 6.87 13.44 6.87
N GLY A 120 6.74 12.35 7.62
CA GLY A 120 6.74 12.35 9.07
C GLY A 120 5.35 12.59 9.68
N ALA A 121 5.23 12.31 10.97
CA ALA A 121 3.93 12.22 11.65
C ALA A 121 3.13 13.54 11.64
N ASP A 122 3.81 14.68 11.83
CA ASP A 122 3.13 15.98 11.94
C ASP A 122 2.55 16.43 10.59
N ILE A 123 3.35 16.32 9.52
CA ILE A 123 2.89 16.65 8.16
C ILE A 123 1.90 15.59 7.68
N GLY A 124 2.16 14.32 7.97
CA GLY A 124 1.29 13.20 7.62
C GLY A 124 -0.12 13.36 8.18
N ARG A 125 -0.25 13.84 9.41
CA ARG A 125 -1.56 14.16 10.00
C ARG A 125 -2.28 15.24 9.18
N VAL A 126 -1.59 16.31 8.79
CA VAL A 126 -2.20 17.37 7.97
C VAL A 126 -2.62 16.83 6.60
N VAL A 127 -1.80 16.00 5.96
CA VAL A 127 -2.15 15.33 4.69
C VAL A 127 -3.45 14.53 4.82
N ASN A 128 -3.61 13.76 5.90
CA ASN A 128 -4.81 12.97 6.14
C ASN A 128 -6.05 13.84 6.43
N ASP A 129 -5.89 14.87 7.28
CA ASP A 129 -6.96 15.79 7.63
C ASP A 129 -7.49 16.53 6.39
N VAL A 130 -6.60 17.17 5.61
CA VAL A 130 -7.01 17.91 4.40
C VAL A 130 -7.59 17.00 3.32
N SER A 131 -7.11 15.75 3.21
CA SER A 131 -7.66 14.79 2.26
C SER A 131 -9.11 14.43 2.60
N THR A 132 -9.43 14.30 3.88
CA THR A 132 -10.78 14.05 4.37
C THR A 132 -11.68 15.26 4.15
N ASP A 133 -11.21 16.46 4.50
CA ASP A 133 -11.96 17.70 4.37
C ASP A 133 -12.23 18.06 2.90
N LEU A 134 -11.25 17.83 2.03
CA LEU A 134 -11.40 18.01 0.58
C LEU A 134 -12.43 17.03 0.01
N ALA A 135 -12.38 15.77 0.41
CA ALA A 135 -13.34 14.76 -0.02
C ALA A 135 -14.76 15.06 0.46
N ALA A 136 -14.89 15.70 1.63
CA ALA A 136 -16.17 16.15 2.18
C ALA A 136 -16.66 17.49 1.60
N GLY A 137 -15.84 18.17 0.79
CA GLY A 137 -16.17 19.49 0.22
C GLY A 137 -16.11 20.63 1.25
N ILE A 138 -15.39 20.45 2.36
CA ILE A 138 -15.25 21.43 3.45
C ILE A 138 -14.22 22.50 3.06
N ILE A 139 -13.17 22.11 2.35
CA ILE A 139 -12.10 22.99 1.87
C ILE A 139 -11.91 22.85 0.37
N THR A 140 -11.26 23.86 -0.24
CA THR A 140 -10.86 23.84 -1.64
C THR A 140 -9.54 23.12 -1.85
N PRO A 141 -9.20 22.68 -3.09
CA PRO A 141 -7.87 22.15 -3.40
C PRO A 141 -6.73 23.11 -3.08
N GLU A 142 -6.93 24.42 -3.27
CA GLU A 142 -5.97 25.46 -2.97
C GLU A 142 -5.70 25.55 -1.46
N GLU A 143 -6.75 25.54 -0.63
CA GLU A 143 -6.62 25.53 0.84
C GLU A 143 -5.93 24.26 1.33
N ALA A 144 -6.26 23.10 0.75
CA ALA A 144 -5.63 21.83 1.09
C ALA A 144 -4.12 21.85 0.82
N THR A 145 -3.72 22.29 -0.38
CA THR A 145 -2.31 22.37 -0.76
C THR A 145 -1.53 23.40 0.07
N GLN A 146 -2.16 24.53 0.38
CA GLN A 146 -1.56 25.54 1.24
C GLN A 146 -1.32 25.01 2.66
N ALA A 147 -2.28 24.31 3.25
CA ALA A 147 -2.14 23.76 4.60
C ALA A 147 -0.99 22.73 4.69
N VAL A 148 -0.82 21.88 3.67
CA VAL A 148 0.31 20.94 3.62
C VAL A 148 1.63 21.67 3.47
N GLN A 149 1.69 22.72 2.64
CA GLN A 149 2.89 23.53 2.45
C GLN A 149 3.29 24.26 3.75
N GLU A 150 2.34 24.85 4.45
CA GLU A 150 2.58 25.51 5.74
C GLU A 150 3.09 24.53 6.80
N ALA A 151 2.51 23.33 6.86
CA ALA A 151 2.99 22.26 7.75
C ALA A 151 4.41 21.82 7.42
N TRP A 152 4.75 21.73 6.13
CA TRP A 152 6.10 21.43 5.69
C TRP A 152 7.10 22.52 6.10
N GLU A 153 6.80 23.78 5.85
CA GLU A 153 7.65 24.92 6.18
C GLU A 153 7.88 25.07 7.70
N PHE A 154 6.87 24.77 8.51
CA PHE A 154 6.96 24.80 9.96
C PHE A 154 7.88 23.71 10.54
N ASN A 155 8.03 22.58 9.85
CA ASN A 155 8.80 21.42 10.31
C ASN A 155 10.23 21.34 9.69
N GLN A 156 10.68 22.39 8.96
CA GLN A 156 12.07 22.52 8.46
C GLN A 156 12.96 23.15 9.53
#